data_234c5807e44f93b406369bd5058a18f5
#
_entry.id   234c5807e44f93b406369bd5058a18f5
#
_cell.length_a   1.000
_cell.length_b   1.000
_cell.length_c   1.000
_cell.angle_alpha   90.00
_cell.angle_beta   90.00
_cell.angle_gamma   90.00
#
_symmetry.space_group_name_H-M   'P 1'
#
loop_
_entity.id
_entity.type
_entity.pdbx_description
1 polymer ?
#
loop_
_entity_poly.entity_id
_entity_poly.type
_entity_poly.pdbx_seq_one_letter_code
_entity_poly.pdbx_strand_id
1 'polypeptide(L)' 'MDWKEKLKHHLDYCLNWCERTGNEACIHQAFGAVQFAIFEHPESDGAISKMWDEFKPRFERRIWGMGLSI' A
#
# COMPACT_ATOMS: atom_id res chain seq x y z
N MET A 1 -7.65 -17.29 -6.07
CA MET A 1 -6.83 -16.43 -5.19
C MET A 1 -7.74 -15.68 -4.23
N ASP A 2 -7.40 -15.74 -2.97
CA ASP A 2 -8.13 -15.09 -1.91
C ASP A 2 -8.03 -13.56 -2.07
N TRP A 3 -9.06 -12.83 -1.63
CA TRP A 3 -9.05 -11.38 -1.75
C TRP A 3 -7.89 -10.75 -0.96
N LYS A 4 -7.48 -11.37 0.14
CA LYS A 4 -6.34 -10.88 0.91
C LYS A 4 -5.05 -10.98 0.11
N GLU A 5 -4.89 -12.06 -0.62
CA GLU A 5 -3.72 -12.23 -1.47
C GLU A 5 -3.75 -11.24 -2.63
N LYS A 6 -4.93 -10.99 -3.20
CA LYS A 6 -5.06 -9.98 -4.25
C LYS A 6 -4.68 -8.62 -3.75
N LEU A 7 -5.12 -8.26 -2.55
CA LEU A 7 -4.76 -6.97 -1.96
C LEU A 7 -3.26 -6.87 -1.78
N LYS A 8 -2.64 -7.91 -1.25
CA LYS A 8 -1.20 -7.93 -1.04
C LYS A 8 -0.45 -7.77 -2.37
N HIS A 9 -0.89 -8.48 -3.41
CA HIS A 9 -0.29 -8.35 -4.72
C HIS A 9 -0.43 -6.94 -5.27
N HIS A 10 -1.58 -6.32 -5.05
CA HIS A 10 -1.80 -4.95 -5.50
C HIS A 10 -0.87 -3.99 -4.77
N LEU A 11 -0.69 -4.17 -3.47
CA LEU A 11 0.23 -3.33 -2.71
C LEU A 11 1.67 -3.53 -3.17
N ASP A 12 2.07 -4.76 -3.46
CA ASP A 12 3.39 -5.04 -4.02
C ASP A 12 3.57 -4.35 -5.37
N TYR A 13 2.55 -4.40 -6.20
CA TYR A 13 2.58 -3.76 -7.51
C TYR A 13 2.77 -2.25 -7.35
N CYS A 14 2.01 -1.64 -6.46
CA CYS A 14 2.13 -0.21 -6.20
C CYS A 14 3.52 0.15 -5.68
N LEU A 15 4.07 -0.69 -4.81
CA LEU A 15 5.40 -0.45 -4.27
C LEU A 15 6.46 -0.51 -5.36
N ASN A 16 6.37 -1.51 -6.25
CA ASN A 16 7.29 -1.62 -7.37
C ASN A 16 7.19 -0.42 -8.29
N TRP A 17 5.98 0.05 -8.53
CA TRP A 17 5.77 1.24 -9.35
C TRP A 17 6.41 2.46 -8.70
N CYS A 18 6.26 2.58 -7.39
CA CYS A 18 6.86 3.66 -6.63
C CYS A 18 8.39 3.63 -6.76
N GLU A 19 8.98 2.44 -6.68
CA GLU A 19 10.43 2.28 -6.83
C GLU A 19 10.91 2.72 -8.21
N ARG A 20 10.10 2.45 -9.23
CA ARG A 20 10.51 2.70 -10.60
C ARG A 20 10.33 4.17 -11.01
N THR A 21 9.29 4.81 -10.49
CA THR A 21 8.95 6.17 -10.93
C THR A 21 9.19 7.24 -9.89
N GLY A 22 9.24 6.85 -8.61
CA GLY A 22 9.34 7.82 -7.52
C GLY A 22 8.11 8.68 -7.37
N ASN A 23 6.98 8.24 -7.91
CA ASN A 23 5.75 9.02 -7.93
C ASN A 23 4.92 8.75 -6.68
N GLU A 24 4.59 9.79 -5.92
CA GLU A 24 3.81 9.66 -4.70
C GLU A 24 2.41 9.13 -4.93
N ALA A 25 1.89 9.24 -6.15
CA ALA A 25 0.55 8.76 -6.46
C ALA A 25 0.38 7.28 -6.13
N CYS A 26 1.46 6.52 -6.16
CA CYS A 26 1.39 5.09 -5.85
C CYS A 26 1.01 4.84 -4.39
N ILE A 27 1.45 5.72 -3.48
CA ILE A 27 1.06 5.60 -2.07
C ILE A 27 -0.44 5.85 -1.92
N HIS A 28 -0.94 6.88 -2.59
CA HIS A 28 -2.36 7.20 -2.52
C HIS A 28 -3.22 6.09 -3.10
N GLN A 29 -2.77 5.48 -4.18
CA GLN A 29 -3.49 4.35 -4.76
C GLN A 29 -3.49 3.15 -3.82
N ALA A 30 -2.35 2.86 -3.22
CA ALA A 30 -2.25 1.75 -2.27
C ALA A 30 -3.14 1.99 -1.06
N PHE A 31 -3.12 3.19 -0.53
CA PHE A 31 -3.94 3.53 0.62
C PHE A 31 -5.43 3.44 0.28
N GLY A 32 -5.80 3.92 -0.91
CA GLY A 32 -7.19 3.82 -1.38
C GLY A 32 -7.65 2.38 -1.48
N ALA A 33 -6.77 1.49 -1.97
CA ALA A 33 -7.10 0.07 -2.06
C ALA A 33 -7.30 -0.54 -0.67
N VAL A 34 -6.47 -0.14 0.29
CA VAL A 34 -6.60 -0.61 1.67
C VAL A 34 -7.93 -0.14 2.26
N GLN A 35 -8.27 1.13 2.07
CA GLN A 35 -9.54 1.66 2.58
C GLN A 35 -10.73 0.98 1.94
N PHE A 36 -10.67 0.72 0.65
CA PHE A 36 -11.73 0.02 -0.05
C PHE A 36 -11.89 -1.40 0.50
N ALA A 37 -10.77 -2.08 0.76
CA ALA A 37 -10.81 -3.42 1.32
C ALA A 37 -11.46 -3.43 2.70
N ILE A 38 -11.17 -2.43 3.52
CA ILE A 38 -11.79 -2.31 4.84
C ILE A 38 -13.30 -2.08 4.69
N PHE A 39 -13.69 -1.27 3.73
CA PHE A 39 -15.10 -1.00 3.47
C PHE A 39 -15.83 -2.28 3.07
N GLU A 40 -15.21 -3.08 2.20
CA GLU A 40 -15.80 -4.33 1.72
C GLU A 40 -15.79 -5.43 2.77
N HIS A 41 -14.77 -5.44 3.63
CA HIS A 41 -14.55 -6.50 4.60
C HIS A 41 -14.29 -5.92 5.99
N PRO A 42 -15.28 -5.24 6.58
CA PRO A 42 -15.07 -4.60 7.88
C PRO A 42 -14.71 -5.59 8.97
N GLU A 43 -15.11 -6.86 8.82
CA GLU A 43 -14.76 -7.90 9.79
C GLU A 43 -13.25 -8.22 9.78
N SER A 44 -12.57 -7.83 8.74
CA SER A 44 -11.13 -8.07 8.59
C SER A 44 -10.30 -6.80 8.76
N ASP A 45 -10.89 -5.75 9.31
CA ASP A 45 -10.23 -4.47 9.49
C ASP A 45 -8.85 -4.61 10.15
N GLY A 46 -8.78 -5.39 11.24
CA GLY A 46 -7.51 -5.57 11.95
C GLY A 46 -6.42 -6.20 11.09
N ALA A 47 -6.81 -7.22 10.31
CA ALA A 47 -5.85 -7.90 9.44
C ALA A 47 -5.38 -6.99 8.32
N ILE A 48 -6.31 -6.22 7.74
CA ILE A 48 -5.99 -5.30 6.65
C ILE A 48 -5.09 -4.19 7.15
N SER A 49 -5.40 -3.63 8.31
CA SER A 49 -4.60 -2.57 8.91
C SER A 49 -3.18 -3.05 9.19
N LYS A 50 -3.05 -4.28 9.69
CA LYS A 50 -1.74 -4.85 9.93
C LYS A 50 -0.94 -5.01 8.65
N MET A 51 -1.59 -5.44 7.58
CA MET A 51 -0.96 -5.57 6.28
C MET A 51 -0.46 -4.21 5.80
N TRP A 52 -1.28 -3.17 5.94
CA TRP A 52 -0.87 -1.82 5.56
C TRP A 52 0.30 -1.33 6.40
N ASP A 53 0.30 -1.62 7.70
CA ASP A 53 1.39 -1.23 8.59
C ASP A 53 2.71 -1.84 8.15
N GLU A 54 2.69 -3.01 7.53
CA GLU A 54 3.91 -3.63 7.02
C GLU A 54 4.40 -2.95 5.74
N PHE A 55 3.49 -2.51 4.90
CA PHE A 55 3.86 -1.88 3.62
C PHE A 55 4.16 -0.39 3.74
N LYS A 56 3.48 0.30 4.63
CA LYS A 56 3.59 1.76 4.74
C LYS A 56 5.02 2.25 4.91
N PRO A 57 5.83 1.69 5.83
CA PRO A 57 7.21 2.17 5.97
C PRO A 57 8.03 1.97 4.71
N ARG A 58 7.74 0.92 3.95
CA ARG A 58 8.48 0.64 2.71
C ARG A 58 8.17 1.70 1.66
N PHE A 59 6.90 2.13 1.54
CA PHE A 59 6.53 3.22 0.66
C PHE A 59 7.20 4.51 1.07
N GLU A 60 7.14 4.82 2.35
CA GLU A 60 7.72 6.06 2.87
C GLU A 60 9.23 6.09 2.64
N ARG A 61 9.88 4.97 2.88
CA ARG A 61 11.32 4.89 2.69
C ARG A 61 11.70 5.11 1.22
N ARG A 62 10.93 4.55 0.30
CA ARG A 62 11.23 4.69 -1.11
C ARG A 62 11.09 6.12 -1.58
N ILE A 63 10.02 6.77 -1.21
CA ILE A 63 9.75 8.14 -1.66
C ILE A 63 10.67 9.12 -0.95
N TRP A 64 10.75 9.03 0.36
CA TRP A 64 11.54 9.98 1.14
C TRP A 64 13.03 9.70 1.03
N GLY A 65 13.39 8.44 0.87
CA GLY A 65 14.77 8.06 0.67
C GLY A 65 15.33 8.56 -0.65
N MET A 66 14.46 8.91 -1.58
CA MET A 66 14.85 9.49 -2.86
C MET A 66 14.87 11.02 -2.82
N GLY A 67 14.66 11.59 -1.65
CA GLY A 67 14.74 13.03 -1.46
C GLY A 67 13.50 13.78 -1.89
N LEU A 68 12.39 13.09 -2.02
CA LEU A 68 11.15 13.71 -2.48
C LEU A 68 10.35 14.36 -1.36
N SER A 69 10.72 14.14 -0.13
CA SER A 69 9.98 14.69 0.97
C SER A 69 10.75 15.77 1.63
N ILE A 70 10.18 16.34 2.55
CA ILE A 70 10.70 17.17 3.52
C ILE A 70 10.89 18.50 3.33
#